data_6a387b83d5a516a8664969129bfd82ec
#
_entry.id   6a387b83d5a516a8664969129bfd82ec
#
_cell.length_a   1.000
_cell.length_b   1.000
_cell.length_c   1.000
_cell.angle_alpha   90.00
_cell.angle_beta   90.00
_cell.angle_gamma   90.00
#
_symmetry.space_group_name_H-M   'P 1'
#
loop_
_entity.id
_entity.type
_entity.pdbx_description
1 polymer ?
#
loop_
_entity_poly.entity_id
_entity_poly.type
_entity_poly.pdbx_seq_one_letter_code
_entity_poly.pdbx_strand_id
1 'polypeptide(L)'
;VDERIVGNAPKSLTDAQAAAMPLTSLTAYEALFEQLSLSQDKTSNEGKTILIINGAGGVGSVATQLASNAGLTVIATASRPESINWVKSHGATDVVNHRKNLVNEVHKLGYKYVDYILELKDIDSHWKEMCELIKPEGAIASITENRRPINLRLLTPKKAIFAWEWMYTKSYYHTPDMQSQHDILNKIATLIDNSELQCTLTQSLSPINADNLREAHNLVENGHMIGKVVVTDW
;
A
#
# COMPACT_ATOMS: atom_id res chain seq x y z
N VAL A 1 23.14 3.06 -9.70
CA VAL A 1 22.02 2.09 -9.68
C VAL A 1 21.81 1.51 -11.06
N ASP A 2 21.17 0.36 -11.15
CA ASP A 2 20.84 -0.30 -12.41
C ASP A 2 19.70 0.46 -13.10
N GLU A 3 19.80 0.69 -14.41
CA GLU A 3 18.81 1.44 -15.18
C GLU A 3 17.43 0.76 -15.21
N ARG A 4 17.39 -0.57 -15.04
CA ARG A 4 16.16 -1.37 -15.03
C ARG A 4 15.26 -1.12 -13.81
N ILE A 5 15.77 -0.44 -12.79
CA ILE A 5 15.01 -0.06 -11.58
C ILE A 5 14.83 1.44 -11.41
N VAL A 6 15.15 2.21 -12.46
CA VAL A 6 15.00 3.68 -12.47
C VAL A 6 13.95 4.07 -13.49
N GLY A 7 12.97 4.88 -13.08
CA GLY A 7 11.96 5.46 -13.97
C GLY A 7 12.14 6.97 -14.15
N ASN A 8 11.41 7.53 -15.10
CA ASN A 8 11.32 8.98 -15.28
C ASN A 8 10.54 9.62 -14.13
N ALA A 9 11.01 10.77 -13.66
CA ALA A 9 10.25 11.57 -12.70
C ALA A 9 8.97 12.13 -13.35
N PRO A 10 7.84 12.21 -12.63
CA PRO A 10 6.64 12.92 -13.11
C PRO A 10 6.98 14.39 -13.41
N LYS A 11 6.51 14.91 -14.54
CA LYS A 11 6.78 16.29 -14.98
C LYS A 11 5.98 17.33 -14.19
N SER A 12 4.86 16.93 -13.63
CA SER A 12 3.95 17.78 -12.86
C SER A 12 4.36 17.96 -11.39
N LEU A 13 5.37 17.21 -10.91
CA LEU A 13 5.82 17.25 -9.52
C LEU A 13 7.13 18.01 -9.35
N THR A 14 7.31 18.62 -8.19
CA THR A 14 8.62 19.10 -7.72
C THR A 14 9.52 17.90 -7.36
N ASP A 15 10.84 18.13 -7.26
CA ASP A 15 11.81 17.10 -6.90
C ASP A 15 11.47 16.43 -5.55
N ALA A 16 11.07 17.23 -4.55
CA ALA A 16 10.63 16.71 -3.24
C ALA A 16 9.39 15.83 -3.35
N GLN A 17 8.43 16.22 -4.16
CA GLN A 17 7.23 15.42 -4.42
C GLN A 17 7.56 14.14 -5.18
N ALA A 18 8.41 14.25 -6.22
CA ALA A 18 8.85 13.10 -7.00
C ALA A 18 9.63 12.09 -6.13
N ALA A 19 10.50 12.55 -5.22
CA ALA A 19 11.25 11.70 -4.30
C ALA A 19 10.37 10.91 -3.32
N ALA A 20 9.14 11.35 -3.03
CA ALA A 20 8.21 10.67 -2.15
C ALA A 20 7.60 9.39 -2.78
N MET A 21 7.64 9.24 -4.11
CA MET A 21 6.81 8.28 -4.83
C MET A 21 7.43 6.91 -5.10
N PRO A 22 8.73 6.75 -5.47
CA PRO A 22 9.22 5.52 -6.11
C PRO A 22 9.03 4.25 -5.27
N LEU A 23 9.57 4.22 -4.05
CA LEU A 23 9.53 3.03 -3.18
C LEU A 23 8.10 2.56 -2.91
N THR A 24 7.25 3.49 -2.49
CA THR A 24 5.86 3.18 -2.11
C THR A 24 5.00 2.81 -3.32
N SER A 25 5.31 3.35 -4.48
CA SER A 25 4.62 3.03 -5.73
C SER A 25 4.98 1.64 -6.24
N LEU A 26 6.27 1.27 -6.22
CA LEU A 26 6.70 -0.08 -6.58
C LEU A 26 6.06 -1.11 -5.67
N THR A 27 6.18 -0.93 -4.35
CA THR A 27 5.59 -1.84 -3.36
C THR A 27 4.07 -1.98 -3.53
N ALA A 28 3.35 -0.86 -3.68
CA ALA A 28 1.90 -0.89 -3.84
C ALA A 28 1.48 -1.58 -5.16
N TYR A 29 2.19 -1.29 -6.25
CA TYR A 29 1.87 -1.85 -7.56
C TYR A 29 2.16 -3.36 -7.60
N GLU A 30 3.35 -3.79 -7.18
CA GLU A 30 3.72 -5.21 -7.13
C GLU A 30 2.80 -5.98 -6.19
N ALA A 31 2.51 -5.46 -5.00
CA ALA A 31 1.58 -6.10 -4.07
C ALA A 31 0.18 -6.31 -4.68
N LEU A 32 -0.37 -5.29 -5.35
CA LEU A 32 -1.72 -5.37 -5.92
C LEU A 32 -1.77 -6.23 -7.19
N PHE A 33 -0.91 -5.96 -8.15
CA PHE A 33 -1.06 -6.51 -9.50
C PHE A 33 -0.23 -7.78 -9.73
N GLU A 34 0.86 -7.99 -8.98
CA GLU A 34 1.66 -9.20 -9.08
C GLU A 34 1.30 -10.20 -7.98
N GLN A 35 1.33 -9.80 -6.69
CA GLN A 35 1.10 -10.73 -5.58
C GLN A 35 -0.39 -11.08 -5.40
N LEU A 36 -1.28 -10.09 -5.40
CA LEU A 36 -2.73 -10.33 -5.32
C LEU A 36 -3.36 -10.65 -6.68
N SER A 37 -2.60 -10.54 -7.76
CA SER A 37 -3.05 -10.82 -9.14
C SER A 37 -4.31 -10.06 -9.54
N LEU A 38 -4.45 -8.80 -9.09
CA LEU A 38 -5.56 -7.95 -9.47
C LEU A 38 -5.49 -7.63 -10.96
N SER A 39 -6.63 -7.59 -11.63
CA SER A 39 -6.70 -7.05 -12.97
C SER A 39 -6.53 -5.52 -12.92
N GLN A 40 -5.88 -4.96 -13.94
CA GLN A 40 -5.85 -3.52 -14.13
C GLN A 40 -7.13 -3.01 -14.86
N ASP A 41 -7.91 -3.92 -15.41
CA ASP A 41 -9.19 -3.61 -16.04
C ASP A 41 -10.28 -3.50 -14.97
N LYS A 42 -10.95 -2.34 -14.94
CA LYS A 42 -12.01 -2.02 -13.97
C LYS A 42 -13.17 -3.01 -14.02
N THR A 43 -13.56 -3.43 -15.20
CA THR A 43 -14.71 -4.33 -15.38
C THR A 43 -14.46 -5.70 -14.78
N SER A 44 -13.22 -6.17 -14.82
CA SER A 44 -12.81 -7.44 -14.21
C SER A 44 -12.82 -7.43 -12.67
N ASN A 45 -12.87 -6.26 -12.06
CA ASN A 45 -12.88 -6.06 -10.59
C ASN A 45 -14.24 -5.60 -10.06
N GLU A 46 -15.23 -5.44 -10.90
CA GLU A 46 -16.57 -4.98 -10.49
C GLU A 46 -17.15 -5.90 -9.40
N GLY A 47 -17.63 -5.29 -8.32
CA GLY A 47 -18.16 -5.99 -7.16
C GLY A 47 -17.14 -6.64 -6.23
N LYS A 48 -15.82 -6.57 -6.55
CA LYS A 48 -14.78 -7.08 -5.66
C LYS A 48 -14.36 -6.04 -4.63
N THR A 49 -13.95 -6.53 -3.48
CA THR A 49 -13.56 -5.73 -2.32
C THR A 49 -12.11 -5.97 -1.92
N ILE A 50 -11.41 -4.93 -1.50
CA ILE A 50 -10.09 -5.03 -0.89
C ILE A 50 -10.06 -4.32 0.47
N LEU A 51 -9.52 -5.00 1.48
CA LEU A 51 -9.20 -4.39 2.78
C LEU A 51 -7.72 -4.01 2.79
N ILE A 52 -7.44 -2.71 2.96
CA ILE A 52 -6.07 -2.18 3.07
C ILE A 52 -5.80 -1.77 4.51
N ILE A 53 -4.95 -2.51 5.22
CA ILE A 53 -4.56 -2.23 6.60
C ILE A 53 -3.44 -1.19 6.58
N ASN A 54 -3.61 -0.09 7.34
CA ASN A 54 -2.75 1.10 7.31
C ASN A 54 -2.86 1.90 6.00
N GLY A 55 -4.09 2.14 5.55
CA GLY A 55 -4.37 2.85 4.29
C GLY A 55 -3.81 4.28 4.20
N ALA A 56 -3.60 4.97 5.33
CA ALA A 56 -3.03 6.32 5.35
C ALA A 56 -1.49 6.37 5.39
N GLY A 57 -0.81 5.23 5.51
CA GLY A 57 0.66 5.17 5.45
C GLY A 57 1.19 5.38 4.03
N GLY A 58 2.52 5.42 3.87
CA GLY A 58 3.14 5.69 2.57
C GLY A 58 2.68 4.75 1.46
N VAL A 59 2.80 3.43 1.66
CA VAL A 59 2.34 2.42 0.69
C VAL A 59 0.81 2.41 0.59
N GLY A 60 0.10 2.50 1.73
CA GLY A 60 -1.35 2.50 1.78
C GLY A 60 -1.99 3.65 0.99
N SER A 61 -1.36 4.83 1.01
CA SER A 61 -1.83 6.00 0.26
C SER A 61 -1.79 5.80 -1.27
N VAL A 62 -0.78 5.10 -1.77
CA VAL A 62 -0.68 4.74 -3.19
C VAL A 62 -1.60 3.56 -3.51
N ALA A 63 -1.57 2.52 -2.68
CA ALA A 63 -2.35 1.30 -2.90
C ALA A 63 -3.87 1.58 -2.92
N THR A 64 -4.35 2.47 -2.04
CA THR A 64 -5.76 2.89 -2.02
C THR A 64 -6.19 3.51 -3.35
N GLN A 65 -5.37 4.39 -3.91
CA GLN A 65 -5.65 5.02 -5.20
C GLN A 65 -5.61 4.00 -6.35
N LEU A 66 -4.56 3.18 -6.41
CA LEU A 66 -4.42 2.17 -7.48
C LEU A 66 -5.56 1.15 -7.45
N ALA A 67 -5.96 0.68 -6.27
CA ALA A 67 -7.08 -0.25 -6.12
C ALA A 67 -8.42 0.38 -6.51
N SER A 68 -8.65 1.65 -6.13
CA SER A 68 -9.84 2.41 -6.53
C SER A 68 -9.85 2.64 -8.04
N ASN A 69 -8.72 3.02 -8.63
CA ASN A 69 -8.58 3.20 -10.08
C ASN A 69 -8.79 1.89 -10.85
N ALA A 70 -8.44 0.75 -10.25
CA ALA A 70 -8.71 -0.57 -10.81
C ALA A 70 -10.17 -1.03 -10.63
N GLY A 71 -11.04 -0.24 -10.00
CA GLY A 71 -12.48 -0.50 -9.89
C GLY A 71 -12.90 -1.34 -8.69
N LEU A 72 -12.02 -1.53 -7.70
CA LEU A 72 -12.40 -2.24 -6.47
C LEU A 72 -13.15 -1.32 -5.50
N THR A 73 -14.01 -1.92 -4.68
CA THR A 73 -14.49 -1.31 -3.45
C THR A 73 -13.38 -1.37 -2.42
N VAL A 74 -12.83 -0.21 -2.04
CA VAL A 74 -11.68 -0.12 -1.13
C VAL A 74 -12.14 0.17 0.29
N ILE A 75 -11.87 -0.75 1.21
CA ILE A 75 -12.04 -0.59 2.66
C ILE A 75 -10.65 -0.31 3.24
N ALA A 76 -10.40 0.93 3.67
CA ALA A 76 -9.11 1.31 4.24
C ALA A 76 -9.18 1.38 5.77
N THR A 77 -8.11 0.99 6.47
CA THR A 77 -8.06 1.23 7.91
C THR A 77 -7.43 2.57 8.23
N ALA A 78 -8.13 3.35 9.07
CA ALA A 78 -7.65 4.59 9.65
C ALA A 78 -8.32 4.82 11.02
N SER A 79 -7.67 5.56 11.94
CA SER A 79 -8.20 5.69 13.31
C SER A 79 -8.30 7.13 13.81
N ARG A 80 -7.77 8.12 13.09
CA ARG A 80 -7.80 9.54 13.43
C ARG A 80 -8.52 10.34 12.35
N PRO A 81 -9.16 11.48 12.67
CA PRO A 81 -9.89 12.29 11.70
C PRO A 81 -9.07 12.62 10.45
N GLU A 82 -7.81 13.01 10.62
CA GLU A 82 -6.91 13.39 9.53
C GLU A 82 -6.64 12.19 8.61
N SER A 83 -6.34 11.03 9.19
CA SER A 83 -6.09 9.81 8.42
C SER A 83 -7.35 9.27 7.74
N ILE A 84 -8.52 9.44 8.36
CA ILE A 84 -9.82 9.08 7.76
C ILE A 84 -10.11 9.96 6.54
N ASN A 85 -9.92 11.27 6.68
CA ASN A 85 -10.11 12.21 5.57
C ASN A 85 -9.12 11.92 4.44
N TRP A 86 -7.87 11.63 4.79
CA TRP A 86 -6.81 11.29 3.83
C TRP A 86 -7.17 10.07 2.98
N VAL A 87 -7.51 8.93 3.59
CA VAL A 87 -7.84 7.73 2.82
C VAL A 87 -9.08 7.91 1.96
N LYS A 88 -10.08 8.67 2.44
CA LYS A 88 -11.27 9.00 1.64
C LYS A 88 -10.93 9.84 0.43
N SER A 89 -10.10 10.87 0.58
CA SER A 89 -9.66 11.71 -0.56
C SER A 89 -8.77 10.95 -1.55
N HIS A 90 -8.21 9.80 -1.13
CA HIS A 90 -7.38 8.92 -1.95
C HIS A 90 -8.15 7.69 -2.49
N GLY A 91 -9.48 7.69 -2.46
CA GLY A 91 -10.31 6.69 -3.13
C GLY A 91 -10.82 5.56 -2.25
N ALA A 92 -10.66 5.62 -0.92
CA ALA A 92 -11.31 4.65 -0.04
C ALA A 92 -12.83 4.84 -0.06
N THR A 93 -13.57 3.76 -0.36
CA THR A 93 -15.04 3.72 -0.31
C THR A 93 -15.52 3.74 1.13
N ASP A 94 -14.93 2.89 1.96
CA ASP A 94 -15.25 2.75 3.38
C ASP A 94 -13.98 2.85 4.24
N VAL A 95 -14.18 3.24 5.51
CA VAL A 95 -13.08 3.35 6.47
C VAL A 95 -13.44 2.63 7.76
N VAL A 96 -12.54 1.77 8.23
CA VAL A 96 -12.68 1.04 9.50
C VAL A 96 -11.52 1.35 10.44
N ASN A 97 -11.77 1.21 11.75
CA ASN A 97 -10.77 1.52 12.76
C ASN A 97 -9.99 0.27 13.18
N HIS A 98 -8.72 0.17 12.76
CA HIS A 98 -7.83 -0.94 13.12
C HIS A 98 -7.50 -1.07 14.62
N ARG A 99 -7.83 -0.06 15.44
CA ARG A 99 -7.68 -0.14 16.91
C ARG A 99 -8.84 -0.86 17.59
N LYS A 100 -9.89 -1.20 16.84
CA LYS A 100 -11.02 -2.00 17.27
C LYS A 100 -10.92 -3.39 16.66
N ASN A 101 -11.80 -4.31 17.05
CA ASN A 101 -11.89 -5.60 16.39
C ASN A 101 -12.24 -5.41 14.90
N LEU A 102 -11.29 -5.73 14.03
CA LEU A 102 -11.38 -5.46 12.60
C LEU A 102 -12.50 -6.24 11.93
N VAL A 103 -12.75 -7.47 12.38
CA VAL A 103 -13.85 -8.31 11.88
C VAL A 103 -15.18 -7.63 12.12
N ASN A 104 -15.42 -7.18 13.36
CA ASN A 104 -16.65 -6.49 13.69
C ASN A 104 -16.84 -5.17 12.94
N GLU A 105 -15.76 -4.42 12.72
CA GLU A 105 -15.82 -3.16 11.97
C GLU A 105 -16.18 -3.40 10.49
N VAL A 106 -15.59 -4.41 9.85
CA VAL A 106 -15.90 -4.78 8.46
C VAL A 106 -17.33 -5.33 8.35
N HIS A 107 -17.75 -6.18 9.31
CA HIS A 107 -19.12 -6.72 9.32
C HIS A 107 -20.20 -5.63 9.48
N LYS A 108 -19.94 -4.56 10.22
CA LYS A 108 -20.86 -3.40 10.34
C LYS A 108 -21.11 -2.69 9.01
N LEU A 109 -20.17 -2.77 8.08
CA LEU A 109 -20.32 -2.24 6.72
C LEU A 109 -21.15 -3.16 5.82
N GLY A 110 -21.56 -4.34 6.30
CA GLY A 110 -22.34 -5.33 5.56
C GLY A 110 -21.48 -6.39 4.83
N TYR A 111 -20.14 -6.32 4.93
CA TYR A 111 -19.25 -7.29 4.30
C TYR A 111 -18.98 -8.46 5.26
N LYS A 112 -19.43 -9.65 4.90
CA LYS A 112 -19.07 -10.88 5.63
C LYS A 112 -17.62 -11.29 5.36
N TYR A 113 -17.17 -11.13 4.14
CA TYR A 113 -15.81 -11.41 3.65
C TYR A 113 -15.37 -10.30 2.71
N VAL A 114 -14.06 -10.24 2.47
CA VAL A 114 -13.42 -9.41 1.44
C VAL A 114 -12.66 -10.29 0.46
N ASP A 115 -12.55 -9.87 -0.80
CA ASP A 115 -11.89 -10.63 -1.87
C ASP A 115 -10.37 -10.64 -1.69
N TYR A 116 -9.82 -9.50 -1.26
CA TYR A 116 -8.40 -9.27 -1.11
C TYR A 116 -8.10 -8.55 0.19
N ILE A 117 -6.91 -8.82 0.74
CA ILE A 117 -6.39 -8.09 1.90
C ILE A 117 -4.94 -7.69 1.60
N LEU A 118 -4.62 -6.42 1.80
CA LEU A 118 -3.26 -5.90 1.76
C LEU A 118 -2.86 -5.41 3.15
N GLU A 119 -1.90 -6.11 3.77
CA GLU A 119 -1.40 -5.81 5.10
C GLU A 119 -0.09 -5.01 5.00
N LEU A 120 -0.06 -3.81 5.65
CA LEU A 120 1.02 -2.84 5.50
C LEU A 120 1.57 -2.33 6.85
N LYS A 121 1.24 -2.96 7.97
CA LYS A 121 1.61 -2.42 9.29
C LYS A 121 2.20 -3.42 10.26
N ASP A 122 1.48 -4.50 10.54
CA ASP A 122 1.84 -5.50 11.55
C ASP A 122 1.02 -6.78 11.34
N ILE A 123 1.59 -7.72 10.63
CA ILE A 123 0.96 -9.00 10.32
C ILE A 123 0.63 -9.81 11.59
N ASP A 124 1.48 -9.72 12.63
CA ASP A 124 1.28 -10.49 13.86
C ASP A 124 0.00 -10.09 14.59
N SER A 125 -0.33 -8.79 14.57
CA SER A 125 -1.52 -8.26 15.24
C SER A 125 -2.82 -8.58 14.50
N HIS A 126 -2.77 -8.67 13.17
CA HIS A 126 -3.97 -8.79 12.33
C HIS A 126 -4.17 -10.17 11.69
N TRP A 127 -3.23 -11.13 11.87
CA TRP A 127 -3.26 -12.42 11.17
C TRP A 127 -4.58 -13.18 11.32
N LYS A 128 -5.09 -13.29 12.55
CA LYS A 128 -6.34 -14.03 12.82
C LYS A 128 -7.54 -13.34 12.18
N GLU A 129 -7.63 -12.01 12.30
CA GLU A 129 -8.71 -11.22 11.72
C GLU A 129 -8.70 -11.29 10.19
N MET A 130 -7.51 -11.22 9.57
CA MET A 130 -7.35 -11.39 8.13
C MET A 130 -7.80 -12.77 7.66
N CYS A 131 -7.39 -13.83 8.36
CA CYS A 131 -7.83 -15.20 8.05
C CYS A 131 -9.35 -15.37 8.18
N GLU A 132 -10.00 -14.65 9.10
CA GLU A 132 -11.45 -14.66 9.27
C GLU A 132 -12.16 -13.87 8.16
N LEU A 133 -11.62 -12.70 7.81
CA LEU A 133 -12.23 -11.80 6.83
C LEU A 133 -12.01 -12.21 5.37
N ILE A 134 -10.89 -12.87 5.04
CA ILE A 134 -10.66 -13.29 3.67
C ILE A 134 -11.72 -14.28 3.21
N LYS A 135 -12.29 -14.10 2.02
CA LYS A 135 -13.25 -15.05 1.46
C LYS A 135 -12.59 -16.36 1.04
N PRO A 136 -13.36 -17.45 0.86
CA PRO A 136 -12.86 -18.63 0.15
C PRO A 136 -12.26 -18.24 -1.22
N GLU A 137 -11.08 -18.79 -1.53
CA GLU A 137 -10.31 -18.53 -2.75
C GLU A 137 -9.84 -17.06 -2.90
N GLY A 138 -9.90 -16.26 -1.84
CA GLY A 138 -9.35 -14.92 -1.78
C GLY A 138 -7.84 -14.91 -1.57
N ALA A 139 -7.23 -13.72 -1.62
CA ALA A 139 -5.79 -13.57 -1.47
C ALA A 139 -5.41 -12.49 -0.45
N ILE A 140 -4.35 -12.75 0.30
CA ILE A 140 -3.72 -11.84 1.26
C ILE A 140 -2.29 -11.58 0.81
N ALA A 141 -1.89 -10.31 0.74
CA ALA A 141 -0.48 -9.93 0.60
C ALA A 141 -0.01 -9.13 1.81
N SER A 142 1.25 -9.33 2.22
CA SER A 142 1.87 -8.56 3.30
C SER A 142 3.24 -8.05 2.88
N ILE A 143 3.56 -6.83 3.31
CA ILE A 143 4.88 -6.22 3.18
C ILE A 143 5.66 -6.23 4.50
N THR A 144 5.04 -6.68 5.59
CA THR A 144 5.65 -6.68 6.93
C THR A 144 6.02 -8.09 7.37
N GLU A 145 7.23 -8.24 7.90
CA GLU A 145 7.69 -9.52 8.41
C GLU A 145 6.99 -9.89 9.73
N ASN A 146 6.68 -11.18 9.89
CA ASN A 146 6.18 -11.71 11.15
C ASN A 146 7.32 -11.86 12.16
N ARG A 147 7.07 -11.44 13.40
CA ARG A 147 7.99 -11.64 14.54
C ARG A 147 7.70 -12.95 15.29
N ARG A 148 6.54 -13.55 15.05
CA ARG A 148 6.08 -14.79 15.65
C ARG A 148 5.60 -15.75 14.56
N PRO A 149 5.66 -17.06 14.76
CA PRO A 149 5.11 -18.00 13.80
C PRO A 149 3.64 -17.72 13.50
N ILE A 150 3.30 -17.58 12.23
CA ILE A 150 1.92 -17.46 11.77
C ILE A 150 1.34 -18.81 11.42
N ASN A 151 0.06 -19.02 11.74
CA ASN A 151 -0.62 -20.30 11.51
C ASN A 151 -1.31 -20.31 10.13
N LEU A 152 -0.60 -20.75 9.09
CA LEU A 152 -1.14 -20.88 7.74
C LEU A 152 -2.33 -21.85 7.62
N ARG A 153 -2.50 -22.79 8.58
CA ARG A 153 -3.65 -23.71 8.58
C ARG A 153 -4.99 -22.99 8.64
N LEU A 154 -5.02 -21.74 9.12
CA LEU A 154 -6.25 -20.94 9.14
C LEU A 154 -6.77 -20.61 7.73
N LEU A 155 -5.91 -20.62 6.72
CA LEU A 155 -6.28 -20.37 5.32
C LEU A 155 -6.71 -21.65 4.58
N THR A 156 -6.33 -22.84 5.08
CA THR A 156 -6.58 -24.12 4.40
C THR A 156 -8.06 -24.38 4.08
N PRO A 157 -9.03 -24.17 4.99
CA PRO A 157 -10.44 -24.42 4.70
C PRO A 157 -11.01 -23.49 3.62
N LYS A 158 -10.37 -22.34 3.41
CA LYS A 158 -10.78 -21.34 2.44
C LYS A 158 -10.03 -21.45 1.11
N LYS A 159 -9.00 -22.31 1.02
CA LYS A 159 -8.04 -22.33 -0.11
C LYS A 159 -7.49 -20.95 -0.44
N ALA A 160 -7.37 -20.07 0.57
CA ALA A 160 -6.93 -18.71 0.37
C ALA A 160 -5.41 -18.68 0.14
N ILE A 161 -4.98 -17.72 -0.68
CA ILE A 161 -3.57 -17.48 -1.01
C ILE A 161 -2.99 -16.52 0.02
N PHE A 162 -1.73 -16.74 0.38
CA PHE A 162 -0.91 -15.78 1.11
C PHE A 162 0.39 -15.55 0.35
N ALA A 163 0.73 -14.29 0.12
CA ALA A 163 1.93 -13.87 -0.58
C ALA A 163 2.71 -12.81 0.21
N TRP A 164 4.04 -12.87 0.12
CA TRP A 164 4.91 -11.79 0.57
C TRP A 164 5.19 -10.82 -0.58
N GLU A 165 5.19 -9.53 -0.25
CA GLU A 165 5.72 -8.52 -1.15
C GLU A 165 6.98 -7.90 -0.54
N TRP A 166 8.05 -7.93 -1.29
CA TRP A 166 9.32 -7.27 -0.97
C TRP A 166 9.93 -6.70 -2.25
N MET A 167 9.69 -5.42 -2.51
CA MET A 167 10.07 -4.75 -3.75
C MET A 167 11.57 -4.88 -4.11
N TYR A 168 12.41 -5.17 -3.13
CA TYR A 168 13.83 -5.38 -3.38
C TYR A 168 14.18 -6.75 -3.98
N THR A 169 13.25 -7.70 -4.00
CA THR A 169 13.50 -9.07 -4.52
C THR A 169 14.11 -9.02 -5.91
N LYS A 170 13.53 -8.23 -6.81
CA LYS A 170 13.97 -8.15 -8.22
C LYS A 170 15.38 -7.61 -8.35
N SER A 171 15.72 -6.53 -7.66
CA SER A 171 17.05 -5.93 -7.69
C SER A 171 18.08 -6.71 -6.89
N TYR A 172 17.68 -7.30 -5.76
CA TYR A 172 18.59 -8.06 -4.89
C TYR A 172 19.06 -9.39 -5.51
N TYR A 173 18.13 -10.11 -6.14
CA TYR A 173 18.40 -11.40 -6.79
C TYR A 173 18.65 -11.28 -8.30
N HIS A 174 18.64 -10.09 -8.88
CA HIS A 174 18.76 -9.85 -10.32
C HIS A 174 17.84 -10.74 -11.15
N THR A 175 16.55 -10.74 -10.78
CA THR A 175 15.56 -11.58 -11.45
C THR A 175 15.37 -11.17 -12.93
N PRO A 176 14.96 -12.10 -13.81
CA PRO A 176 14.82 -11.79 -15.25
C PRO A 176 13.81 -10.67 -15.54
N ASP A 177 12.84 -10.46 -14.65
CA ASP A 177 11.77 -9.47 -14.77
C ASP A 177 12.10 -8.12 -14.10
N MET A 178 13.36 -7.88 -13.71
CA MET A 178 13.78 -6.64 -13.01
C MET A 178 13.41 -5.36 -13.79
N GLN A 179 13.36 -5.43 -15.14
CA GLN A 179 12.92 -4.33 -16.01
C GLN A 179 11.50 -3.85 -15.68
N SER A 180 10.65 -4.70 -15.14
CA SER A 180 9.27 -4.31 -14.76
C SER A 180 9.23 -3.16 -13.77
N GLN A 181 10.25 -2.98 -12.93
CA GLN A 181 10.30 -1.85 -11.99
C GLN A 181 10.46 -0.50 -12.71
N HIS A 182 11.28 -0.44 -13.75
CA HIS A 182 11.36 0.73 -14.64
C HIS A 182 9.99 1.02 -15.28
N ASP A 183 9.35 -0.01 -15.82
CA ASP A 183 8.07 0.13 -16.52
C ASP A 183 6.95 0.58 -15.56
N ILE A 184 6.93 0.03 -14.34
CA ILE A 184 6.00 0.45 -13.28
C ILE A 184 6.20 1.92 -12.91
N LEU A 185 7.45 2.36 -12.69
CA LEU A 185 7.74 3.75 -12.33
C LEU A 185 7.32 4.72 -13.44
N ASN A 186 7.56 4.39 -14.70
CA ASN A 186 7.12 5.20 -15.84
C ASN A 186 5.59 5.25 -15.94
N LYS A 187 4.91 4.15 -15.65
CA LYS A 187 3.45 4.13 -15.58
C LYS A 187 2.93 5.00 -14.45
N ILE A 188 3.51 4.91 -13.26
CA ILE A 188 3.16 5.77 -12.11
C ILE A 188 3.38 7.25 -12.46
N ALA A 189 4.49 7.60 -13.09
CA ALA A 189 4.75 8.97 -13.54
C ALA A 189 3.64 9.47 -14.51
N THR A 190 3.23 8.63 -15.44
CA THR A 190 2.13 8.93 -16.36
C THR A 190 0.79 9.14 -15.64
N LEU A 191 0.45 8.27 -14.68
CA LEU A 191 -0.77 8.42 -13.88
C LEU A 191 -0.78 9.73 -13.08
N ILE A 192 0.36 10.12 -12.53
CA ILE A 192 0.51 11.37 -11.79
C ILE A 192 0.34 12.57 -12.74
N ASP A 193 1.04 12.58 -13.88
CA ASP A 193 0.97 13.67 -14.86
C ASP A 193 -0.44 13.84 -15.44
N ASN A 194 -1.21 12.76 -15.53
CA ASN A 194 -2.61 12.76 -15.94
C ASN A 194 -3.60 13.09 -14.80
N SER A 195 -3.11 13.36 -13.58
CA SER A 195 -3.94 13.58 -12.38
C SER A 195 -4.82 12.35 -11.98
N GLU A 196 -4.44 11.16 -12.42
CA GLU A 196 -5.09 9.89 -12.05
C GLU A 196 -4.53 9.30 -10.75
N LEU A 197 -3.37 9.79 -10.30
CA LEU A 197 -2.74 9.43 -9.04
C LEU A 197 -2.15 10.68 -8.39
N GLN A 198 -2.48 10.91 -7.12
CA GLN A 198 -2.01 12.05 -6.36
C GLN A 198 -0.69 11.74 -5.65
N CYS A 199 0.18 12.75 -5.55
CA CYS A 199 1.39 12.68 -4.76
C CYS A 199 1.07 12.47 -3.27
N THR A 200 1.86 11.63 -2.60
CA THR A 200 1.65 11.27 -1.19
C THR A 200 2.59 11.98 -0.22
N LEU A 201 3.34 13.00 -0.69
CA LEU A 201 4.16 13.86 0.17
C LEU A 201 3.27 14.70 1.08
N THR A 202 3.49 14.61 2.39
CA THR A 202 2.75 15.41 3.39
C THR A 202 3.66 16.32 4.21
N GLN A 203 4.96 16.02 4.25
CA GLN A 203 5.92 16.79 5.04
C GLN A 203 7.27 16.85 4.34
N SER A 204 7.88 18.05 4.31
CA SER A 204 9.25 18.27 3.86
C SER A 204 10.07 18.90 4.97
N LEU A 205 11.30 18.42 5.15
CA LEU A 205 12.30 18.98 6.05
C LEU A 205 13.47 19.49 5.19
N SER A 206 14.04 20.63 5.54
CA SER A 206 15.16 21.26 4.83
C SER A 206 16.07 21.99 5.84
N PRO A 207 17.39 22.01 5.64
CA PRO A 207 18.15 21.30 4.59
C PRO A 207 18.42 19.84 4.94
N ILE A 208 19.07 19.10 4.03
CA ILE A 208 19.60 17.75 4.33
C ILE A 208 20.75 17.87 5.33
N ASN A 209 20.49 17.49 6.57
CA ASN A 209 21.47 17.44 7.65
C ASN A 209 21.11 16.35 8.67
N ALA A 210 22.00 16.11 9.64
CA ALA A 210 21.80 15.05 10.63
C ALA A 210 20.58 15.29 11.54
N ASP A 211 20.24 16.52 11.84
CA ASP A 211 19.12 16.84 12.73
C ASP A 211 17.78 16.61 12.02
N ASN A 212 17.64 17.07 10.77
CA ASN A 212 16.45 16.82 9.97
C ASN A 212 16.29 15.34 9.60
N LEU A 213 17.38 14.59 9.42
CA LEU A 213 17.32 13.14 9.23
C LEU A 213 16.82 12.45 10.50
N ARG A 214 17.30 12.83 11.70
CA ARG A 214 16.78 12.29 12.96
C ARG A 214 15.30 12.61 13.14
N GLU A 215 14.90 13.84 12.82
CA GLU A 215 13.50 14.24 12.91
C GLU A 215 12.63 13.42 11.93
N ALA A 216 13.07 13.22 10.69
CA ALA A 216 12.37 12.37 9.72
C ALA A 216 12.20 10.93 10.24
N HIS A 217 13.25 10.35 10.84
CA HIS A 217 13.17 9.03 11.49
C HIS A 217 12.16 9.03 12.64
N ASN A 218 12.21 10.01 13.54
CA ASN A 218 11.26 10.14 14.65
C ASN A 218 9.81 10.20 14.15
N LEU A 219 9.55 10.99 13.11
CA LEU A 219 8.21 11.12 12.50
C LEU A 219 7.68 9.78 11.97
N VAL A 220 8.54 8.99 11.34
CA VAL A 220 8.15 7.68 10.79
C VAL A 220 8.00 6.64 11.90
N GLU A 221 8.94 6.58 12.85
CA GLU A 221 9.00 5.57 13.90
C GLU A 221 7.87 5.72 14.92
N ASN A 222 7.36 6.94 15.17
CA ASN A 222 6.25 7.16 16.08
C ASN A 222 4.92 6.55 15.60
N GLY A 223 4.86 6.07 14.35
CA GLY A 223 3.72 5.37 13.78
C GLY A 223 2.49 6.24 13.49
N HIS A 224 2.64 7.56 13.53
CA HIS A 224 1.55 8.51 13.29
C HIS A 224 1.64 9.21 11.92
N MET A 225 2.66 8.92 11.14
CA MET A 225 2.86 9.53 9.83
C MET A 225 1.72 9.20 8.87
N ILE A 226 1.24 10.21 8.16
CA ILE A 226 0.31 10.09 7.03
C ILE A 226 1.15 10.37 5.77
N GLY A 227 0.98 9.57 4.71
CA GLY A 227 1.74 9.73 3.48
C GLY A 227 3.24 9.60 3.69
N LYS A 228 4.02 10.54 3.15
CA LYS A 228 5.49 10.54 3.12
C LYS A 228 6.09 11.81 3.67
N VAL A 229 7.26 11.67 4.31
CA VAL A 229 8.18 12.77 4.62
C VAL A 229 9.40 12.69 3.70
N VAL A 230 9.88 13.84 3.24
CA VAL A 230 11.10 14.00 2.43
C VAL A 230 12.02 15.00 3.09
N VAL A 231 13.33 14.76 3.03
CA VAL A 231 14.36 15.73 3.41
C VAL A 231 14.99 16.24 2.12
N THR A 232 15.01 17.56 1.93
CA THR A 232 15.37 18.21 0.66
C THR A 232 16.34 19.36 0.89
N ASP A 233 16.96 19.83 -0.20
CA ASP A 233 17.94 20.91 -0.25
C ASP A 233 19.23 20.65 0.55
N TRP A 234 20.33 21.30 0.12
CA TRP A 234 21.66 21.17 0.72
C TRP A 234 22.05 22.44 1.49
#